data_ccf31ff709f045a925962e5156a3913f
#
_entry.id   ccf31ff709f045a925962e5156a3913f
#
_cell.length_a   1.000
_cell.length_b   1.000
_cell.length_c   1.000
_cell.angle_alpha   90.00
_cell.angle_beta   90.00
_cell.angle_gamma   90.00
#
_symmetry.space_group_name_H-M   'P 1'
#
loop_
_entity.id
_entity.type
_entity.pdbx_description
1 polymer ?
#
loop_
_entity_poly.entity_id
_entity_poly.type
_entity_poly.pdbx_seq_one_letter_code
_entity_poly.pdbx_strand_id
1 'polypeptide(L)'
;SPADKAYYSKIFAYLEKGEDPTFKTNYTFIHHYVSSDGSPGAAALGGLREGIGSLNGARGGTKLTGSDRKGVYSHLARHYRESGEKPLDLKSDEYLAEVMELKTSLSGFNCDEIDALIHKGADITEIKSTLEDIMANDAESTETTEAEVADTGVISTQSVINEAITALNTLSERLSDLEEK
;
A
#
# COMPACT_ATOMS: atom_id res chain seq x y z
N SER A 1 -27.57 10.25 13.34
CA SER A 1 -28.97 10.08 12.91
C SER A 1 -29.08 9.07 11.77
N PRO A 2 -30.25 8.52 11.42
CA PRO A 2 -30.42 7.70 10.22
C PRO A 2 -29.97 8.40 8.93
N ALA A 3 -30.08 9.72 8.88
CA ALA A 3 -29.63 10.54 7.75
C ALA A 3 -28.09 10.48 7.60
N ASP A 4 -27.36 10.48 8.70
CA ASP A 4 -25.90 10.41 8.67
C ASP A 4 -25.42 9.04 8.14
N LYS A 5 -26.05 7.96 8.58
CA LYS A 5 -25.78 6.62 8.04
C LYS A 5 -26.04 6.56 6.53
N ALA A 6 -27.19 7.05 6.08
CA ALA A 6 -27.56 7.07 4.65
C ALA A 6 -26.62 7.93 3.83
N TYR A 7 -26.08 9.00 4.41
CA TYR A 7 -25.10 9.87 3.79
C TYR A 7 -23.73 9.20 3.69
N TYR A 8 -23.18 8.70 4.82
CA TYR A 8 -21.85 8.11 4.85
C TYR A 8 -21.75 6.84 3.97
N SER A 9 -22.80 6.01 3.93
CA SER A 9 -22.83 4.84 3.06
C SER A 9 -22.83 5.15 1.56
N LYS A 10 -23.07 6.41 1.17
CA LYS A 10 -22.96 6.85 -0.23
C LYS A 10 -21.57 7.32 -0.61
N ILE A 11 -20.76 7.78 0.34
CA ILE A 11 -19.44 8.37 0.06
C ILE A 11 -18.27 7.49 0.47
N PHE A 12 -18.52 6.50 1.34
CA PHE A 12 -17.52 5.53 1.79
C PHE A 12 -17.89 4.11 1.34
N ALA A 13 -16.88 3.30 1.06
CA ALA A 13 -17.10 1.92 0.60
C ALA A 13 -17.23 0.91 1.74
N TYR A 14 -16.84 1.26 2.96
CA TYR A 14 -16.86 0.31 4.09
C TYR A 14 -17.18 1.00 5.41
N LEU A 15 -17.99 0.32 6.21
CA LEU A 15 -18.24 0.62 7.63
C LEU A 15 -17.60 -0.49 8.46
N GLU A 16 -16.77 -0.14 9.42
CA GLU A 16 -16.15 -1.10 10.36
C GLU A 16 -17.22 -1.95 11.07
N LYS A 17 -16.98 -3.26 11.14
CA LYS A 17 -17.96 -4.21 11.68
C LYS A 17 -18.21 -3.97 13.18
N GLY A 18 -19.48 -3.86 13.51
CA GLY A 18 -19.92 -3.64 14.89
C GLY A 18 -19.88 -2.19 15.36
N GLU A 19 -19.39 -1.28 14.52
CA GLU A 19 -19.31 0.13 14.83
C GLU A 19 -20.62 0.89 14.56
N ASP A 20 -20.81 2.00 15.27
CA ASP A 20 -21.98 2.86 15.13
C ASP A 20 -21.95 3.58 13.77
N PRO A 21 -22.95 3.34 12.90
CA PRO A 21 -23.00 3.94 11.56
C PRO A 21 -23.28 5.45 11.55
N THR A 22 -23.49 6.08 12.68
CA THR A 22 -23.71 7.53 12.78
C THR A 22 -22.41 8.33 12.89
N PHE A 23 -21.29 7.66 13.18
CA PHE A 23 -19.98 8.30 13.27
C PHE A 23 -19.17 8.12 11.98
N LYS A 24 -18.77 9.25 11.39
CA LYS A 24 -17.92 9.27 10.17
C LYS A 24 -16.61 8.51 10.35
N THR A 25 -16.02 8.55 11.54
CA THR A 25 -14.74 7.91 11.88
C THR A 25 -14.74 6.38 11.72
N ASN A 26 -15.94 5.78 11.73
CA ASN A 26 -16.13 4.34 11.58
C ASN A 26 -16.21 3.88 10.12
N TYR A 27 -16.09 4.83 9.20
CA TYR A 27 -16.09 4.55 7.76
C TYR A 27 -14.72 4.72 7.14
N THR A 28 -14.41 3.85 6.18
CA THR A 28 -13.16 3.87 5.41
C THR A 28 -13.43 3.82 3.91
N PHE A 29 -12.40 4.10 3.10
CA PHE A 29 -12.45 4.13 1.64
C PHE A 29 -13.42 5.17 1.08
N ILE A 30 -13.14 6.45 1.38
CA ILE A 30 -13.83 7.57 0.75
C ILE A 30 -13.56 7.54 -0.77
N HIS A 31 -14.62 7.59 -1.58
CA HIS A 31 -14.48 7.45 -3.03
C HIS A 31 -15.45 8.32 -3.84
N HIS A 32 -16.25 9.14 -3.19
CA HIS A 32 -17.11 10.11 -3.87
C HIS A 32 -16.72 11.55 -3.55
N TYR A 33 -16.84 12.43 -4.53
CA TYR A 33 -16.78 13.86 -4.27
C TYR A 33 -17.93 14.29 -3.37
N VAL A 34 -17.68 15.31 -2.58
CA VAL A 34 -18.70 15.96 -1.77
C VAL A 34 -18.81 17.40 -2.26
N SER A 35 -20.00 17.78 -2.69
CA SER A 35 -20.30 19.13 -3.15
C SER A 35 -20.26 20.14 -2.00
N SER A 36 -20.24 21.43 -2.31
CA SER A 36 -20.20 22.51 -1.31
C SER A 36 -21.43 22.55 -0.39
N ASP A 37 -22.56 22.01 -0.86
CA ASP A 37 -23.78 21.82 -0.07
C ASP A 37 -23.78 20.50 0.76
N GLY A 38 -22.70 19.74 0.72
CA GLY A 38 -22.55 18.47 1.41
C GLY A 38 -23.13 17.26 0.67
N SER A 39 -23.70 17.44 -0.54
CA SER A 39 -24.28 16.33 -1.30
C SER A 39 -23.21 15.38 -1.85
N PRO A 40 -23.47 14.05 -1.84
CA PRO A 40 -22.59 13.09 -2.53
C PRO A 40 -22.61 13.32 -4.04
N GLY A 41 -21.44 13.50 -4.62
CA GLY A 41 -21.26 13.69 -6.06
C GLY A 41 -20.83 12.41 -6.78
N ALA A 42 -20.22 12.56 -7.95
CA ALA A 42 -19.67 11.46 -8.72
C ALA A 42 -18.50 10.76 -7.99
N ALA A 43 -18.22 9.53 -8.38
CA ALA A 43 -17.04 8.83 -7.89
C ALA A 43 -15.75 9.55 -8.32
N ALA A 44 -14.81 9.68 -7.41
CA ALA A 44 -13.53 10.33 -7.60
C ALA A 44 -12.48 9.31 -7.99
N LEU A 45 -11.96 9.32 -9.21
CA LEU A 45 -10.94 8.37 -9.68
C LEU A 45 -9.71 8.30 -8.75
N GLY A 46 -9.30 9.45 -8.18
CA GLY A 46 -8.22 9.49 -7.18
C GLY A 46 -8.56 8.65 -5.94
N GLY A 47 -9.77 8.83 -5.38
CA GLY A 47 -10.22 8.06 -4.23
C GLY A 47 -10.36 6.56 -4.52
N LEU A 48 -10.83 6.21 -5.72
CA LEU A 48 -10.90 4.82 -6.17
C LEU A 48 -9.51 4.19 -6.27
N ARG A 49 -8.54 4.90 -6.87
CA ARG A 49 -7.14 4.45 -7.01
C ARG A 49 -6.49 4.25 -5.65
N GLU A 50 -6.61 5.24 -4.77
CA GLU A 50 -6.10 5.16 -3.40
C GLU A 50 -6.73 4.00 -2.63
N GLY A 51 -8.03 3.81 -2.75
CA GLY A 51 -8.73 2.70 -2.10
C GLY A 51 -8.22 1.34 -2.57
N ILE A 52 -8.08 1.10 -3.87
CA ILE A 52 -7.56 -0.17 -4.41
C ILE A 52 -6.07 -0.32 -4.06
N GLY A 53 -5.29 0.76 -4.13
CA GLY A 53 -3.89 0.75 -3.70
C GLY A 53 -3.75 0.32 -2.23
N SER A 54 -4.57 0.86 -1.33
CA SER A 54 -4.59 0.46 0.08
C SER A 54 -5.00 -1.01 0.27
N LEU A 55 -5.98 -1.51 -0.51
CA LEU A 55 -6.31 -2.93 -0.52
C LEU A 55 -5.15 -3.81 -0.98
N ASN A 56 -4.26 -3.29 -1.81
CA ASN A 56 -3.06 -3.96 -2.32
C ASN A 56 -1.79 -3.68 -1.49
N GLY A 57 -1.91 -3.06 -0.31
CA GLY A 57 -0.80 -2.88 0.62
C GLY A 57 -0.11 -1.52 0.58
N ALA A 58 -0.54 -0.57 -0.29
CA ALA A 58 -0.02 0.79 -0.29
C ALA A 58 -0.35 1.52 1.02
N ARG A 59 0.50 2.47 1.44
CA ARG A 59 0.32 3.32 2.63
C ARG A 59 0.02 2.54 3.91
N GLY A 60 0.68 1.41 4.12
CA GLY A 60 0.46 0.55 5.27
C GLY A 60 -0.70 -0.44 5.12
N GLY A 61 -1.36 -0.44 3.96
CA GLY A 61 -2.40 -1.42 3.66
C GLY A 61 -3.71 -1.19 4.41
N THR A 62 -4.45 -2.26 4.59
CA THR A 62 -5.72 -2.28 5.31
C THR A 62 -5.80 -3.51 6.22
N LYS A 63 -6.59 -3.41 7.30
CA LYS A 63 -6.91 -4.55 8.17
C LYS A 63 -7.99 -5.47 7.57
N LEU A 64 -8.59 -5.10 6.44
CA LEU A 64 -9.61 -5.91 5.79
C LEU A 64 -9.01 -7.19 5.20
N THR A 65 -9.68 -8.30 5.43
CA THR A 65 -9.30 -9.61 4.92
C THR A 65 -10.48 -10.33 4.28
N GLY A 66 -10.22 -11.39 3.55
CA GLY A 66 -11.22 -12.31 3.04
C GLY A 66 -12.37 -11.64 2.27
N SER A 67 -13.61 -11.91 2.69
CA SER A 67 -14.83 -11.42 2.02
C SER A 67 -15.00 -9.91 2.06
N ASP A 68 -14.58 -9.27 3.16
CA ASP A 68 -14.75 -7.82 3.30
C ASP A 68 -13.83 -7.08 2.35
N ARG A 69 -12.56 -7.49 2.26
CA ARG A 69 -11.58 -6.96 1.32
C ARG A 69 -12.07 -7.11 -0.13
N LYS A 70 -12.57 -8.30 -0.49
CA LYS A 70 -13.15 -8.56 -1.82
C LYS A 70 -14.40 -7.73 -2.09
N GLY A 71 -15.24 -7.53 -1.08
CA GLY A 71 -16.45 -6.72 -1.18
C GLY A 71 -16.15 -5.25 -1.46
N VAL A 72 -15.21 -4.66 -0.72
CA VAL A 72 -14.75 -3.28 -0.94
C VAL A 72 -14.13 -3.14 -2.33
N TYR A 73 -13.25 -4.07 -2.72
CA TYR A 73 -12.67 -4.08 -4.07
C TYR A 73 -13.74 -4.10 -5.16
N SER A 74 -14.71 -5.00 -5.05
CA SER A 74 -15.78 -5.13 -6.04
C SER A 74 -16.60 -3.84 -6.19
N HIS A 75 -16.84 -3.14 -5.08
CA HIS A 75 -17.52 -1.86 -5.06
C HIS A 75 -16.70 -0.77 -5.78
N LEU A 76 -15.44 -0.59 -5.42
CA LEU A 76 -14.55 0.40 -6.02
C LEU A 76 -14.29 0.11 -7.50
N ALA A 77 -14.04 -1.15 -7.85
CA ALA A 77 -13.81 -1.58 -9.23
C ALA A 77 -15.04 -1.39 -10.14
N ARG A 78 -16.25 -1.45 -9.58
CA ARG A 78 -17.47 -1.12 -10.33
C ARG A 78 -17.46 0.35 -10.75
N HIS A 79 -17.19 1.28 -9.84
CA HIS A 79 -17.08 2.70 -10.16
C HIS A 79 -15.98 3.01 -11.16
N TYR A 80 -14.87 2.30 -11.12
CA TYR A 80 -13.83 2.41 -12.14
C TYR A 80 -14.36 2.09 -13.54
N ARG A 81 -15.09 0.97 -13.67
CA ARG A 81 -15.68 0.56 -14.97
C ARG A 81 -16.77 1.52 -15.42
N GLU A 82 -17.56 2.05 -14.49
CA GLU A 82 -18.58 3.08 -14.78
C GLU A 82 -17.96 4.37 -15.32
N SER A 83 -16.72 4.69 -14.93
CA SER A 83 -15.97 5.84 -15.48
C SER A 83 -15.23 5.54 -16.79
N GLY A 84 -15.34 4.33 -17.34
CA GLY A 84 -14.63 3.90 -18.55
C GLY A 84 -13.18 3.47 -18.34
N GLU A 85 -12.73 3.37 -17.10
CA GLU A 85 -11.37 3.02 -16.75
C GLU A 85 -11.26 1.54 -16.32
N LYS A 86 -10.07 0.96 -16.50
CA LYS A 86 -9.78 -0.38 -16.01
C LYS A 86 -9.24 -0.31 -14.56
N PRO A 87 -9.90 -0.96 -13.58
CA PRO A 87 -9.36 -1.02 -12.22
C PRO A 87 -8.07 -1.85 -12.18
N LEU A 88 -7.20 -1.54 -11.22
CA LEU A 88 -6.10 -2.45 -10.86
C LEU A 88 -6.68 -3.75 -10.30
N ASP A 89 -6.00 -4.86 -10.56
CA ASP A 89 -6.40 -6.15 -10.03
C ASP A 89 -6.16 -6.22 -8.51
N LEU A 90 -7.04 -6.93 -7.81
CA LEU A 90 -6.86 -7.20 -6.40
C LEU A 90 -5.74 -8.24 -6.24
N LYS A 91 -4.68 -7.86 -5.58
CA LYS A 91 -3.53 -8.74 -5.32
C LYS A 91 -3.91 -9.84 -4.31
N SER A 92 -3.16 -10.94 -4.31
CA SER A 92 -3.40 -12.05 -3.37
C SER A 92 -3.01 -11.69 -1.93
N ASP A 93 -3.41 -12.53 -0.97
CA ASP A 93 -3.02 -12.34 0.42
C ASP A 93 -1.53 -12.66 0.63
N GLU A 94 -0.97 -13.57 -0.17
CA GLU A 94 0.46 -13.89 -0.22
C GLU A 94 1.28 -12.68 -0.67
N TYR A 95 0.87 -12.01 -1.75
CA TYR A 95 1.48 -10.77 -2.21
C TYR A 95 1.48 -9.70 -1.10
N LEU A 96 0.37 -9.55 -0.38
CA LEU A 96 0.30 -8.58 0.73
C LEU A 96 1.29 -8.91 1.84
N ALA A 97 1.40 -10.19 2.20
CA ALA A 97 2.35 -10.62 3.23
C ALA A 97 3.78 -10.26 2.84
N GLU A 98 4.17 -10.51 1.59
CA GLU A 98 5.50 -10.18 1.08
C GLU A 98 5.76 -8.66 1.03
N VAL A 99 4.79 -7.87 0.56
CA VAL A 99 4.90 -6.40 0.57
C VAL A 99 5.07 -5.86 1.99
N MET A 100 4.32 -6.39 2.96
CA MET A 100 4.41 -5.97 4.35
C MET A 100 5.76 -6.36 4.97
N GLU A 101 6.27 -7.54 4.67
CA GLU A 101 7.59 -8.00 5.11
C GLU A 101 8.70 -7.10 4.52
N LEU A 102 8.65 -6.80 3.22
CA LEU A 102 9.55 -5.86 2.56
C LEU A 102 9.55 -4.48 3.22
N LYS A 103 8.38 -3.90 3.43
CA LYS A 103 8.26 -2.59 4.10
C LYS A 103 8.80 -2.60 5.53
N THR A 104 8.64 -3.71 6.23
CA THR A 104 9.17 -3.87 7.60
C THR A 104 10.69 -3.98 7.59
N SER A 105 11.26 -4.72 6.64
CA SER A 105 12.72 -4.87 6.49
C SER A 105 13.40 -3.56 6.09
N LEU A 106 12.68 -2.69 5.41
CA LEU A 106 13.12 -1.37 4.95
C LEU A 106 12.73 -0.25 5.92
N SER A 107 12.46 -0.56 7.19
CA SER A 107 12.16 0.46 8.19
C SER A 107 13.33 1.43 8.32
N GLY A 108 13.18 2.65 7.79
CA GLY A 108 14.23 3.67 7.68
C GLY A 108 14.42 4.20 6.25
N PHE A 109 13.93 3.50 5.24
CA PHE A 109 13.86 4.00 3.87
C PHE A 109 12.48 4.64 3.58
N ASN A 110 12.46 5.55 2.60
CA ASN A 110 11.22 6.13 2.13
C ASN A 110 10.41 5.09 1.35
N CYS A 111 9.27 4.63 1.91
CA CYS A 111 8.39 3.67 1.27
C CYS A 111 7.52 4.27 0.15
N ASP A 112 7.65 5.56 -0.17
CA ASP A 112 6.81 6.23 -1.18
C ASP A 112 6.98 5.62 -2.57
N GLU A 113 8.19 5.14 -2.91
CA GLU A 113 8.44 4.48 -4.19
C GLU A 113 7.77 3.11 -4.28
N ILE A 114 7.79 2.33 -3.20
CA ILE A 114 7.05 1.07 -3.12
C ILE A 114 5.55 1.34 -3.28
N ASP A 115 5.03 2.34 -2.60
CA ASP A 115 3.63 2.72 -2.69
C ASP A 115 3.26 3.17 -4.10
N ALA A 116 4.14 3.91 -4.79
CA ALA A 116 3.94 4.31 -6.18
C ALA A 116 3.89 3.10 -7.14
N LEU A 117 4.74 2.09 -6.93
CA LEU A 117 4.72 0.85 -7.70
C LEU A 117 3.43 0.06 -7.47
N ILE A 118 2.99 -0.08 -6.22
CA ILE A 118 1.71 -0.73 -5.89
C ILE A 118 0.54 -0.03 -6.58
N HIS A 119 0.53 1.31 -6.60
CA HIS A 119 -0.50 2.09 -7.28
C HIS A 119 -0.47 1.97 -8.82
N LYS A 120 0.66 1.56 -9.38
CA LYS A 120 0.79 1.22 -10.81
C LYS A 120 0.39 -0.23 -11.10
N GLY A 121 0.21 -1.06 -10.06
CA GLY A 121 -0.14 -2.47 -10.19
C GLY A 121 1.05 -3.40 -10.32
N ALA A 122 2.25 -2.94 -9.96
CA ALA A 122 3.48 -3.72 -10.00
C ALA A 122 3.32 -5.09 -9.31
N ASP A 123 4.02 -6.07 -9.82
CA ASP A 123 4.17 -7.36 -9.13
C ASP A 123 5.32 -7.31 -8.12
N ILE A 124 5.47 -8.37 -7.34
CA ILE A 124 6.47 -8.42 -6.27
C ILE A 124 7.91 -8.42 -6.83
N THR A 125 8.12 -8.98 -7.99
CA THR A 125 9.42 -9.04 -8.65
C THR A 125 9.87 -7.65 -9.10
N GLU A 126 8.95 -6.88 -9.68
CA GLU A 126 9.20 -5.50 -10.09
C GLU A 126 9.52 -4.61 -8.88
N ILE A 127 8.80 -4.78 -7.77
CA ILE A 127 9.06 -4.05 -6.52
C ILE A 127 10.46 -4.40 -5.99
N LYS A 128 10.83 -5.68 -5.93
CA LYS A 128 12.15 -6.14 -5.47
C LYS A 128 13.28 -5.57 -6.33
N SER A 129 13.15 -5.66 -7.66
CA SER A 129 14.17 -5.13 -8.58
C SER A 129 14.38 -3.63 -8.43
N THR A 130 13.31 -2.86 -8.29
CA THR A 130 13.41 -1.41 -8.09
C THR A 130 14.10 -1.07 -6.76
N LEU A 131 13.84 -1.84 -5.72
CA LEU A 131 14.50 -1.65 -4.41
C LEU A 131 16.00 -1.97 -4.49
N GLU A 132 16.39 -3.03 -5.19
CA GLU A 132 17.80 -3.36 -5.43
C GLU A 132 18.53 -2.22 -6.15
N ASP A 133 17.89 -1.61 -7.15
CA ASP A 133 18.45 -0.47 -7.89
C ASP A 133 18.61 0.77 -7.00
N ILE A 134 17.64 1.07 -6.15
CA ILE A 134 17.69 2.20 -5.21
C ILE A 134 18.84 1.99 -4.21
N MET A 135 18.94 0.79 -3.65
CA MET A 135 19.97 0.46 -2.66
C MET A 135 21.38 0.49 -3.26
N ALA A 136 21.53 0.08 -4.53
CA ALA A 136 22.80 0.15 -5.24
C ALA A 136 23.25 1.61 -5.46
N ASN A 137 22.31 2.49 -5.82
CA ASN A 137 22.58 3.90 -6.04
C ASN A 137 22.95 4.65 -4.75
N ASP A 138 22.31 4.32 -3.63
CA ASP A 138 22.65 4.91 -2.32
C ASP A 138 24.05 4.46 -1.84
N ALA A 139 24.47 3.24 -2.15
CA ALA A 139 25.80 2.75 -1.83
C ALA A 139 26.91 3.52 -2.58
N GLU A 140 26.65 3.91 -3.83
CA GLU A 140 27.60 4.64 -4.68
C GLU A 140 27.73 6.12 -4.24
N SER A 141 26.67 6.70 -3.65
CA SER A 141 26.68 8.09 -3.18
C SER A 141 27.41 8.27 -1.83
N THR A 142 27.63 7.21 -1.06
CA THR A 142 28.30 7.26 0.25
C THR A 142 29.83 7.12 0.18
N GLU A 143 30.41 6.71 -0.94
CA GLU A 143 31.87 6.62 -1.10
C GLU A 143 32.58 7.99 -1.24
N THR A 144 31.84 9.09 -1.38
CA THR A 144 32.44 10.43 -1.60
C THR A 144 32.54 11.32 -0.37
N THR A 145 32.18 10.86 0.82
CA THR A 145 32.24 11.69 2.07
C THR A 145 32.81 10.98 3.29
N GLU A 146 33.85 10.14 3.13
CA GLU A 146 34.69 9.73 4.28
C GLU A 146 35.87 10.66 4.47
N ALA A 147 35.59 11.85 5.03
CA ALA A 147 36.57 12.60 5.80
C ALA A 147 35.86 13.33 6.95
N GLU A 148 36.20 12.93 8.18
CA GLU A 148 35.80 13.52 9.46
C GLU A 148 34.34 13.35 9.90
N VAL A 149 34.03 12.35 10.71
CA VAL A 149 33.45 12.58 12.06
C VAL A 149 33.68 11.34 12.94
N ALA A 150 34.39 11.53 14.02
CA ALA A 150 34.59 10.54 15.07
C ALA A 150 33.36 10.45 15.98
N ASP A 151 33.06 9.20 16.37
CA ASP A 151 32.41 8.82 17.63
C ASP A 151 31.02 9.39 17.96
N THR A 152 30.00 8.79 17.38
CA THR A 152 28.71 8.58 18.04
C THR A 152 28.06 7.34 17.40
N GLY A 153 27.58 6.38 18.24
CA GLY A 153 27.09 5.04 17.84
C GLY A 153 25.94 5.03 16.87
N VAL A 154 26.19 5.48 15.67
CA VAL A 154 25.28 5.43 14.52
C VAL A 154 25.48 4.06 13.89
N ILE A 155 24.44 3.22 13.91
CA ILE A 155 24.36 2.02 13.06
C ILE A 155 24.66 2.50 11.64
N SER A 156 25.75 2.01 11.05
CA SER A 156 26.18 2.47 9.74
C SER A 156 25.08 2.12 8.73
N THR A 157 24.78 3.03 7.82
CA THR A 157 23.82 2.81 6.71
C THR A 157 24.12 1.49 5.99
N GLN A 158 25.41 1.13 5.89
CA GLN A 158 25.86 -0.13 5.31
C GLN A 158 25.38 -1.37 6.07
N SER A 159 25.25 -1.32 7.40
CA SER A 159 24.71 -2.44 8.19
C SER A 159 23.24 -2.67 7.88
N VAL A 160 22.47 -1.61 7.78
CA VAL A 160 21.03 -1.68 7.43
C VAL A 160 20.84 -2.20 6.01
N ILE A 161 21.67 -1.74 5.07
CA ILE A 161 21.68 -2.21 3.68
C ILE A 161 21.98 -3.71 3.62
N ASN A 162 22.98 -4.19 4.33
CA ASN A 162 23.34 -5.60 4.33
C ASN A 162 22.26 -6.49 4.96
N GLU A 163 21.57 -6.02 6.00
CA GLU A 163 20.44 -6.73 6.59
C GLU A 163 19.25 -6.81 5.60
N ALA A 164 18.97 -5.73 4.89
CA ALA A 164 17.90 -5.70 3.89
C ALA A 164 18.20 -6.62 2.70
N ILE A 165 19.44 -6.65 2.19
CA ILE A 165 19.89 -7.59 1.14
C ILE A 165 19.73 -9.04 1.61
N THR A 166 20.08 -9.33 2.86
CA THR A 166 19.96 -10.68 3.42
C THR A 166 18.49 -11.10 3.50
N ALA A 167 17.59 -10.20 3.93
CA ALA A 167 16.16 -10.45 3.97
C ALA A 167 15.58 -10.70 2.57
N LEU A 168 15.98 -9.91 1.57
CA LEU A 168 15.59 -10.07 0.17
C LEU A 168 16.02 -11.43 -0.40
N ASN A 169 17.24 -11.84 -0.15
CA ASN A 169 17.75 -13.13 -0.60
C ASN A 169 16.97 -14.30 0.03
N THR A 170 16.69 -14.22 1.33
CA THR A 170 15.90 -15.23 2.06
C THR A 170 14.47 -15.34 1.50
N LEU A 171 13.85 -14.21 1.15
CA LEU A 171 12.53 -14.17 0.53
C LEU A 171 12.55 -14.78 -0.87
N SER A 172 13.58 -14.49 -1.65
CA SER A 172 13.76 -15.06 -2.99
C SER A 172 13.90 -16.59 -2.96
N GLU A 173 14.68 -17.13 -1.99
CA GLU A 173 14.81 -18.57 -1.81
C GLU A 173 13.49 -19.23 -1.43
N ARG A 174 12.72 -18.63 -0.51
CA ARG A 174 11.39 -19.11 -0.11
C ARG A 174 10.37 -19.08 -1.25
N LEU A 175 10.47 -18.11 -2.13
CA LEU A 175 9.61 -18.01 -3.31
C LEU A 175 9.92 -19.15 -4.30
N SER A 176 11.20 -19.40 -4.56
CA SER A 176 11.64 -20.50 -5.42
C SER A 176 11.15 -21.87 -4.90
N ASP A 177 11.17 -22.07 -3.58
CA ASP A 177 10.65 -23.30 -2.95
C ASP A 177 9.13 -23.48 -3.05
N LEU A 178 8.38 -22.38 -3.25
CA LEU A 178 6.93 -22.41 -3.44
C LEU A 178 6.51 -22.66 -4.89
N GLU A 179 7.35 -22.27 -5.85
CA GLU A 179 7.11 -22.50 -7.28
C GLU A 179 7.41 -23.94 -7.71
N GLU A 180 8.19 -24.70 -6.91
CA GLU A 180 8.51 -26.12 -7.18
C GLU A 180 7.50 -27.11 -6.59
N LYS A 181 6.44 -26.69 -5.93
CA LYS A 181 5.39 -27.53 -5.31
C LYS A 181 4.07 -27.44 -6.04
#